data_0b2447c26eabf6b2e2cb6b179ab860a1
#
_entry.id   0b2447c26eabf6b2e2cb6b179ab860a1
#
_cell.length_a   1.000
_cell.length_b   1.000
_cell.length_c   1.000
_cell.angle_alpha   90.00
_cell.angle_beta   90.00
_cell.angle_gamma   90.00
#
_symmetry.space_group_name_H-M   'P 1'
#
loop_
_entity.id
_entity.type
_entity.pdbx_description
1 polymer ?
#
loop_
_entity_poly.entity_id
_entity_poly.type
_entity_poly.pdbx_seq_one_letter_code
_entity_poly.pdbx_strand_id
1 'polypeptide(L)'
;VIFPDGTEKCLTEEGYVLEKHLFERWIADEAVSAGASLSLGHKLTSMEKVDNGSFGGWICDGKGDQFPIMAKIVIDASGVAAVCSRLVKPDGEAPLNQKGKVVAGMQYELLEVPTDGYLDFYIWPSYAEKGYLWMIPKCDGRANVGLVTEDKPRTKKALDEFIANTHFSDSEQALPPWKEKGSPAFGGTIPISGPFERTHYDGLILVGDAAGFTSPLFEGGSHLALKSAVFAADTAAKAISEGDLTSKRLSEYTKLWKAEFPPYEKILKGKTALFDLSDDEMSVMATCFPDEMSEMGVTGKLMVGLRL
;
A
#
# COMPACT_ATOMS: atom_id res chain seq x y z
N VAL A 1 6.63 -1.99 -18.86
CA VAL A 1 7.61 -1.11 -18.24
C VAL A 1 8.30 -0.30 -19.33
N ILE A 2 8.33 1.03 -19.17
CA ILE A 2 8.88 1.97 -20.15
C ILE A 2 10.12 2.63 -19.51
N PHE A 3 11.25 2.52 -20.21
CA PHE A 3 12.54 3.04 -19.77
C PHE A 3 12.81 4.45 -20.32
N PRO A 4 13.82 5.20 -19.82
CA PRO A 4 14.02 6.60 -20.18
C PRO A 4 14.30 6.85 -21.69
N ASP A 5 14.89 5.90 -22.38
CA ASP A 5 15.15 5.94 -23.83
C ASP A 5 13.95 5.54 -24.70
N GLY A 6 12.81 5.24 -24.06
CA GLY A 6 11.60 4.75 -24.73
C GLY A 6 11.57 3.23 -24.98
N THR A 7 12.58 2.49 -24.52
CA THR A 7 12.54 1.01 -24.59
C THR A 7 11.38 0.48 -23.76
N GLU A 8 10.57 -0.39 -24.34
CA GLU A 8 9.43 -1.02 -23.68
C GLU A 8 9.70 -2.50 -23.39
N LYS A 9 9.27 -2.96 -22.22
CA LYS A 9 9.28 -4.37 -21.84
C LYS A 9 7.91 -4.74 -21.30
N CYS A 10 7.34 -5.80 -21.84
CA CYS A 10 6.01 -6.25 -21.50
C CYS A 10 6.05 -7.39 -20.48
N LEU A 11 5.06 -7.43 -19.59
CA LEU A 11 4.74 -8.57 -18.74
C LEU A 11 3.26 -8.87 -18.93
N THR A 12 2.95 -9.87 -19.72
CA THR A 12 1.57 -10.25 -20.01
C THR A 12 1.01 -11.04 -18.84
N GLU A 13 0.20 -10.38 -18.03
CA GLU A 13 -0.59 -10.97 -16.96
C GLU A 13 -2.01 -10.43 -17.03
N GLU A 14 -2.99 -11.30 -16.81
CA GLU A 14 -4.39 -10.87 -16.69
C GLU A 14 -4.62 -10.21 -15.34
N GLY A 15 -5.30 -9.05 -15.35
CA GLY A 15 -5.61 -8.31 -14.14
C GLY A 15 -6.83 -7.41 -14.31
N TYR A 16 -7.24 -6.79 -13.21
CA TYR A 16 -8.36 -5.85 -13.19
C TYR A 16 -7.93 -4.54 -12.56
N VAL A 17 -8.32 -3.43 -13.17
CA VAL A 17 -8.21 -2.11 -12.56
C VAL A 17 -9.50 -1.82 -11.82
N LEU A 18 -9.39 -1.63 -10.51
CA LEU A 18 -10.54 -1.41 -9.64
C LEU A 18 -10.91 0.09 -9.58
N GLU A 19 -12.20 0.37 -9.66
CA GLU A 19 -12.75 1.61 -9.12
C GLU A 19 -12.73 1.50 -7.59
N LYS A 20 -11.61 1.88 -7.00
CA LYS A 20 -11.27 1.58 -5.61
C LYS A 20 -12.34 2.04 -4.62
N HIS A 21 -12.91 3.23 -4.83
CA HIS A 21 -13.97 3.76 -3.97
C HIS A 21 -15.26 2.95 -4.00
N LEU A 22 -15.61 2.34 -5.15
CA LEU A 22 -16.76 1.45 -5.28
C LEU A 22 -16.48 0.09 -4.66
N PHE A 23 -15.27 -0.43 -4.88
CA PHE A 23 -14.83 -1.70 -4.31
C PHE A 23 -14.77 -1.65 -2.78
N GLU A 24 -14.20 -0.59 -2.20
CA GLU A 24 -14.13 -0.40 -0.76
C GLU A 24 -15.51 -0.25 -0.13
N ARG A 25 -16.43 0.47 -0.80
CA ARG A 25 -17.81 0.57 -0.36
C ARG A 25 -18.51 -0.78 -0.38
N TRP A 26 -18.36 -1.53 -1.46
CA TRP A 26 -18.94 -2.86 -1.58
C TRP A 26 -18.45 -3.80 -0.45
N ILE A 27 -17.16 -3.85 -0.16
CA ILE A 27 -16.64 -4.65 0.96
C ILE A 27 -17.25 -4.21 2.30
N ALA A 28 -17.40 -2.89 2.52
CA ALA A 28 -18.02 -2.37 3.73
C ALA A 28 -19.49 -2.79 3.85
N ASP A 29 -20.26 -2.72 2.76
CA ASP A 29 -21.66 -3.15 2.71
C ASP A 29 -21.79 -4.67 2.96
N GLU A 30 -20.89 -5.50 2.43
CA GLU A 30 -20.82 -6.94 2.71
C GLU A 30 -20.51 -7.20 4.20
N ALA A 31 -19.59 -6.47 4.79
CA ALA A 31 -19.28 -6.60 6.22
C ALA A 31 -20.50 -6.24 7.09
N VAL A 32 -21.20 -5.16 6.77
CA VAL A 32 -22.45 -4.77 7.48
C VAL A 32 -23.53 -5.83 7.32
N SER A 33 -23.69 -6.38 6.12
CA SER A 33 -24.62 -7.47 5.84
C SER A 33 -24.31 -8.75 6.62
N ALA A 34 -23.04 -8.97 6.91
CA ALA A 34 -22.56 -10.07 7.77
C ALA A 34 -22.68 -9.77 9.27
N GLY A 35 -23.21 -8.60 9.66
CA GLY A 35 -23.46 -8.22 11.06
C GLY A 35 -22.41 -7.30 11.70
N ALA A 36 -21.45 -6.77 10.93
CA ALA A 36 -20.53 -5.77 11.45
C ALA A 36 -21.22 -4.40 11.63
N SER A 37 -20.81 -3.64 12.64
CA SER A 37 -21.23 -2.25 12.82
C SER A 37 -20.20 -1.31 12.20
N LEU A 38 -20.63 -0.46 11.27
CA LEU A 38 -19.80 0.56 10.62
C LEU A 38 -20.10 1.95 11.19
N SER A 39 -19.07 2.60 11.75
CA SER A 39 -19.18 3.97 12.31
C SER A 39 -18.32 4.92 11.50
N LEU A 40 -18.89 5.53 10.45
CA LEU A 40 -18.21 6.54 9.63
C LEU A 40 -18.03 7.85 10.40
N GLY A 41 -16.94 8.59 10.08
CA GLY A 41 -16.65 9.86 10.73
C GLY A 41 -16.18 9.73 12.19
N HIS A 42 -15.91 8.51 12.67
CA HIS A 42 -15.42 8.27 14.02
C HIS A 42 -13.91 8.04 14.03
N LYS A 43 -13.23 8.53 15.06
CA LYS A 43 -11.79 8.42 15.25
C LYS A 43 -11.48 7.82 16.62
N LEU A 44 -10.65 6.79 16.64
CA LEU A 44 -10.07 6.27 17.88
C LEU A 44 -9.11 7.30 18.46
N THR A 45 -9.36 7.77 19.68
CA THR A 45 -8.59 8.85 20.33
C THR A 45 -7.74 8.36 21.47
N SER A 46 -8.14 7.29 22.14
CA SER A 46 -7.33 6.62 23.17
C SER A 46 -7.59 5.12 23.14
N MET A 47 -6.62 4.36 23.61
CA MET A 47 -6.71 2.92 23.79
C MET A 47 -5.80 2.50 24.93
N GLU A 48 -6.30 1.67 25.84
CA GLU A 48 -5.55 1.11 26.95
C GLU A 48 -5.88 -0.36 27.13
N LYS A 49 -4.94 -1.11 27.66
CA LYS A 49 -5.14 -2.51 28.03
C LYS A 49 -5.86 -2.56 29.36
N VAL A 50 -6.92 -3.36 29.42
CA VAL A 50 -7.65 -3.61 30.66
C VAL A 50 -7.32 -5.02 31.20
N ASP A 51 -7.74 -5.31 32.41
CA ASP A 51 -7.61 -6.65 33.01
C ASP A 51 -8.19 -7.69 32.04
N ASN A 52 -7.59 -8.85 31.94
CA ASN A 52 -7.93 -9.96 31.05
C ASN A 52 -7.43 -9.87 29.57
N GLY A 53 -6.60 -8.90 29.25
CA GLY A 53 -6.00 -8.76 27.91
C GLY A 53 -6.87 -8.11 26.83
N SER A 54 -8.08 -7.66 27.18
CA SER A 54 -8.93 -6.85 26.29
C SER A 54 -8.51 -5.38 26.30
N PHE A 55 -9.11 -4.59 25.41
CA PHE A 55 -8.86 -3.16 25.29
C PHE A 55 -10.10 -2.33 25.63
N GLY A 56 -9.89 -1.27 26.41
CA GLY A 56 -10.81 -0.16 26.56
C GLY A 56 -10.28 1.07 25.83
N GLY A 57 -11.16 1.96 25.39
CA GLY A 57 -10.74 3.19 24.72
C GLY A 57 -11.89 4.14 24.47
N TRP A 58 -11.58 5.23 23.80
CA TRP A 58 -12.53 6.26 23.42
C TRP A 58 -12.49 6.50 21.92
N ILE A 59 -13.66 6.60 21.32
CA ILE A 59 -13.85 7.08 19.96
C ILE A 59 -14.50 8.45 19.99
N CYS A 60 -14.13 9.30 19.03
CA CYS A 60 -14.70 10.64 18.88
C CYS A 60 -15.38 10.72 17.49
N ASP A 61 -16.61 11.21 17.45
CA ASP A 61 -17.33 11.47 16.20
C ASP A 61 -16.88 12.79 15.54
N GLY A 62 -17.45 13.07 14.35
CA GLY A 62 -17.15 14.30 13.61
C GLY A 62 -17.65 15.60 14.28
N LYS A 63 -18.45 15.50 15.34
CA LYS A 63 -18.94 16.63 16.15
C LYS A 63 -18.10 16.87 17.40
N GLY A 64 -17.21 15.93 17.75
CA GLY A 64 -16.36 15.99 18.93
C GLY A 64 -16.93 15.24 20.14
N ASP A 65 -18.07 14.57 20.01
CA ASP A 65 -18.63 13.76 21.09
C ASP A 65 -17.81 12.49 21.27
N GLN A 66 -17.55 12.12 22.53
CA GLN A 66 -16.74 10.94 22.86
C GLN A 66 -17.60 9.79 23.38
N PHE A 67 -17.29 8.59 22.92
CA PHE A 67 -17.97 7.35 23.27
C PHE A 67 -16.96 6.31 23.76
N PRO A 68 -17.24 5.61 24.88
CA PRO A 68 -16.38 4.51 25.31
C PRO A 68 -16.54 3.30 24.38
N ILE A 69 -15.46 2.58 24.16
CA ILE A 69 -15.45 1.33 23.41
C ILE A 69 -14.66 0.26 24.17
N MET A 70 -15.11 -0.98 24.08
CA MET A 70 -14.44 -2.16 24.63
C MET A 70 -14.31 -3.21 23.54
N ALA A 71 -13.16 -3.86 23.47
CA ALA A 71 -12.90 -4.93 22.50
C ALA A 71 -12.04 -6.04 23.10
N LYS A 72 -12.33 -7.30 22.77
CA LYS A 72 -11.48 -8.45 23.11
C LYS A 72 -10.21 -8.43 22.30
N ILE A 73 -10.31 -8.16 20.99
CA ILE A 73 -9.19 -8.03 20.06
C ILE A 73 -9.42 -6.76 19.24
N VAL A 74 -8.35 -6.04 18.99
CA VAL A 74 -8.31 -4.90 18.07
C VAL A 74 -7.48 -5.28 16.84
N ILE A 75 -8.00 -5.00 15.66
CA ILE A 75 -7.27 -5.12 14.39
C ILE A 75 -7.01 -3.71 13.88
N ASP A 76 -5.73 -3.30 13.85
CA ASP A 76 -5.32 -1.99 13.34
C ASP A 76 -5.18 -2.04 11.81
N ALA A 77 -6.16 -1.47 11.11
CA ALA A 77 -6.18 -1.28 9.67
C ALA A 77 -6.08 0.22 9.30
N SER A 78 -5.48 1.04 10.14
CA SER A 78 -5.43 2.51 10.00
C SER A 78 -4.38 3.00 9.00
N GLY A 79 -3.83 2.10 8.17
CA GLY A 79 -2.86 2.43 7.15
C GLY A 79 -1.52 2.91 7.73
N VAL A 80 -0.79 3.72 7.00
CA VAL A 80 0.53 4.26 7.42
C VAL A 80 0.46 5.02 8.75
N ALA A 81 -0.72 5.45 9.17
CA ALA A 81 -0.93 6.10 10.45
C ALA A 81 -0.66 5.18 11.64
N ALA A 82 -0.87 3.85 11.51
CA ALA A 82 -0.67 2.85 12.55
C ALA A 82 -1.18 3.34 13.92
N VAL A 83 -2.46 3.72 13.98
CA VAL A 83 -3.06 4.48 15.09
C VAL A 83 -2.95 3.72 16.42
N CYS A 84 -3.28 2.43 16.41
CA CYS A 84 -3.26 1.63 17.64
C CYS A 84 -1.85 1.47 18.20
N SER A 85 -0.86 1.27 17.34
CA SER A 85 0.54 1.14 17.77
C SER A 85 1.12 2.42 18.38
N ARG A 86 0.46 3.57 18.14
CA ARG A 86 0.81 4.85 18.77
C ARG A 86 0.05 5.13 20.04
N LEU A 87 -1.14 4.59 20.21
CA LEU A 87 -1.99 4.83 21.37
C LEU A 87 -1.72 3.85 22.50
N VAL A 88 -1.30 2.63 22.19
CA VAL A 88 -1.08 1.58 23.18
C VAL A 88 0.39 1.44 23.52
N LYS A 89 0.67 1.16 24.78
CA LYS A 89 1.94 0.61 25.26
C LYS A 89 1.75 -0.89 25.49
N PRO A 90 1.93 -1.76 24.51
CA PRO A 90 1.92 -3.18 24.76
C PRO A 90 3.07 -3.50 25.71
N ASP A 91 2.81 -4.28 26.72
CA ASP A 91 3.81 -4.75 27.69
C ASP A 91 4.47 -3.66 28.56
N GLY A 92 3.85 -2.46 28.66
CA GLY A 92 4.35 -1.37 29.54
C GLY A 92 5.52 -0.57 28.96
N GLU A 93 5.98 -0.88 27.77
CA GLU A 93 7.04 -0.16 27.06
C GLU A 93 6.51 1.09 26.31
N ALA A 94 7.44 1.89 25.79
CA ALA A 94 7.09 3.07 24.98
C ALA A 94 6.17 2.68 23.82
N PRO A 95 5.27 3.60 23.35
CA PRO A 95 4.45 3.34 22.19
C PRO A 95 5.29 2.75 21.05
N LEU A 96 4.76 1.74 20.37
CA LEU A 96 5.44 1.09 19.25
C LEU A 96 5.78 2.13 18.16
N ASN A 97 6.92 2.74 18.29
CA ASN A 97 7.38 3.74 17.32
C ASN A 97 8.05 3.03 16.15
N GLN A 98 7.27 2.21 15.43
CA GLN A 98 7.75 1.51 14.25
C GLN A 98 7.75 2.49 13.08
N LYS A 99 8.65 3.47 13.10
CA LYS A 99 8.85 4.41 11.99
C LYS A 99 9.68 3.73 10.91
N GLY A 100 9.00 3.11 9.97
CA GLY A 100 9.61 2.73 8.69
C GLY A 100 9.85 3.96 7.80
N LYS A 101 10.70 3.81 6.79
CA LYS A 101 10.79 4.79 5.70
C LYS A 101 9.45 4.84 4.97
N VAL A 102 9.09 6.03 4.53
CA VAL A 102 7.91 6.27 3.69
C VAL A 102 8.28 7.11 2.49
N VAL A 103 7.65 6.83 1.37
CA VAL A 103 7.68 7.64 0.14
C VAL A 103 6.40 8.45 0.00
N ALA A 104 6.42 9.45 -0.86
CA ALA A 104 5.21 10.17 -1.25
C ALA A 104 4.71 9.65 -2.59
N GLY A 105 3.43 9.29 -2.64
CA GLY A 105 2.71 8.98 -3.87
C GLY A 105 1.67 10.05 -4.17
N MET A 106 1.57 10.44 -5.45
CA MET A 106 0.58 11.41 -5.93
C MET A 106 0.14 11.04 -7.33
N GLN A 107 -1.13 11.29 -7.63
CA GLN A 107 -1.68 11.04 -8.98
C GLN A 107 -2.81 12.01 -9.31
N TYR A 108 -3.08 12.11 -10.62
CA TYR A 108 -4.28 12.70 -11.19
C TYR A 108 -5.14 11.61 -11.82
N GLU A 109 -6.43 11.83 -11.91
CA GLU A 109 -7.28 11.19 -12.89
C GLU A 109 -7.31 12.07 -14.13
N LEU A 110 -6.85 11.53 -15.26
CA LEU A 110 -6.86 12.21 -16.56
C LEU A 110 -7.99 11.67 -17.43
N LEU A 111 -8.56 12.55 -18.27
CA LEU A 111 -9.58 12.22 -19.26
C LEU A 111 -8.95 12.08 -20.65
N GLU A 112 -9.61 11.34 -21.51
CA GLU A 112 -9.26 11.18 -22.93
C GLU A 112 -7.82 10.67 -23.14
N VAL A 113 -7.34 9.83 -22.21
CA VAL A 113 -6.01 9.23 -22.30
C VAL A 113 -6.03 8.08 -23.30
N PRO A 114 -5.25 8.16 -24.40
CA PRO A 114 -5.08 7.02 -25.28
C PRO A 114 -4.46 5.86 -24.51
N THR A 115 -5.03 4.67 -24.63
CA THR A 115 -4.50 3.47 -23.99
C THR A 115 -4.79 2.24 -24.82
N ASP A 116 -3.86 1.31 -24.86
CA ASP A 116 -3.99 -0.04 -25.42
C ASP A 116 -4.55 -1.05 -24.40
N GLY A 117 -4.86 -0.59 -23.18
CA GLY A 117 -5.38 -1.40 -22.09
C GLY A 117 -4.31 -1.95 -21.15
N TYR A 118 -3.04 -1.70 -21.40
CA TYR A 118 -1.97 -2.07 -20.48
C TYR A 118 -1.79 -1.03 -19.37
N LEU A 119 -1.28 -1.49 -18.26
CA LEU A 119 -0.81 -0.65 -17.17
C LEU A 119 0.67 -0.33 -17.43
N ASP A 120 1.01 0.95 -17.53
CA ASP A 120 2.37 1.39 -17.78
C ASP A 120 3.09 1.78 -16.49
N PHE A 121 4.32 1.28 -16.35
CA PHE A 121 5.28 1.75 -15.36
C PHE A 121 6.44 2.44 -16.07
N TYR A 122 6.72 3.68 -15.69
CA TYR A 122 7.86 4.45 -16.17
C TYR A 122 8.92 4.48 -15.08
N ILE A 123 10.06 3.85 -15.32
CA ILE A 123 11.18 3.87 -14.39
C ILE A 123 12.14 4.97 -14.86
N TRP A 124 11.75 6.23 -14.58
CA TRP A 124 12.46 7.43 -15.03
C TRP A 124 12.98 8.25 -13.84
N PRO A 125 14.22 7.99 -13.39
CA PRO A 125 14.84 8.66 -12.24
C PRO A 125 14.82 10.18 -12.31
N SER A 126 14.91 10.79 -13.49
CA SER A 126 14.85 12.25 -13.68
C SER A 126 13.56 12.89 -13.19
N TYR A 127 12.43 12.17 -13.24
CA TYR A 127 11.15 12.62 -12.70
C TYR A 127 10.85 12.04 -11.31
N ALA A 128 11.19 10.79 -11.08
CA ALA A 128 10.86 10.06 -9.86
C ALA A 128 12.12 9.51 -9.19
N GLU A 129 12.85 10.37 -8.46
CA GLU A 129 14.04 9.96 -7.73
C GLU A 129 13.72 8.82 -6.76
N LYS A 130 14.42 7.70 -6.90
CA LYS A 130 14.22 6.46 -6.13
C LYS A 130 12.78 5.98 -6.10
N GLY A 131 12.11 6.13 -7.24
CA GLY A 131 10.73 5.79 -7.44
C GLY A 131 10.40 5.47 -8.89
N TYR A 132 9.15 5.60 -9.26
CA TYR A 132 8.65 5.33 -10.60
C TYR A 132 7.35 6.11 -10.83
N LEU A 133 6.92 6.15 -12.10
CA LEU A 133 5.63 6.72 -12.47
C LEU A 133 4.74 5.60 -13.04
N TRP A 134 3.45 5.86 -13.13
CA TRP A 134 2.47 4.92 -13.68
C TRP A 134 1.41 5.62 -14.50
N MET A 135 0.87 4.90 -15.48
CA MET A 135 -0.42 5.14 -16.10
C MET A 135 -1.26 3.89 -15.89
N ILE A 136 -2.38 4.03 -15.19
CA ILE A 136 -3.32 2.96 -14.91
C ILE A 136 -4.60 3.24 -15.69
N PRO A 137 -4.87 2.52 -16.79
CA PRO A 137 -6.06 2.75 -17.61
C PRO A 137 -7.32 2.42 -16.83
N LYS A 138 -8.35 3.21 -17.04
CA LYS A 138 -9.69 3.02 -16.48
C LYS A 138 -10.72 2.97 -17.61
N CYS A 139 -11.98 2.69 -17.26
CA CYS A 139 -13.06 2.77 -18.23
C CYS A 139 -13.25 4.20 -18.77
N ASP A 140 -13.88 4.29 -19.94
CA ASP A 140 -14.35 5.57 -20.54
C ASP A 140 -13.21 6.56 -20.86
N GLY A 141 -12.05 6.07 -21.29
CA GLY A 141 -10.91 6.92 -21.66
C GLY A 141 -10.24 7.62 -20.48
N ARG A 142 -10.56 7.22 -19.26
CA ARG A 142 -9.90 7.74 -18.06
C ARG A 142 -8.64 6.96 -17.75
N ALA A 143 -7.68 7.60 -17.11
CA ALA A 143 -6.51 6.95 -16.53
C ALA A 143 -6.06 7.62 -15.24
N ASN A 144 -5.52 6.85 -14.31
CA ASN A 144 -4.76 7.40 -13.20
C ASN A 144 -3.29 7.51 -13.62
N VAL A 145 -2.77 8.74 -13.70
CA VAL A 145 -1.36 9.02 -13.98
C VAL A 145 -0.72 9.60 -12.73
N GLY A 146 0.35 8.97 -12.28
CA GLY A 146 0.96 9.35 -11.02
C GLY A 146 2.41 8.94 -10.87
N LEU A 147 2.98 9.27 -9.73
CA LEU A 147 4.32 8.87 -9.35
C LEU A 147 4.44 8.58 -7.85
N VAL A 148 5.47 7.82 -7.52
CA VAL A 148 5.99 7.67 -6.17
C VAL A 148 7.46 8.06 -6.15
N THR A 149 7.90 8.78 -5.11
CA THR A 149 9.30 9.24 -4.99
C THR A 149 9.71 9.41 -3.53
N GLU A 150 11.01 9.27 -3.25
CA GLU A 150 11.61 9.66 -1.96
C GLU A 150 11.72 11.18 -1.82
N ASP A 151 11.80 11.95 -2.92
CA ASP A 151 11.83 13.42 -2.93
C ASP A 151 10.42 14.00 -2.70
N LYS A 152 9.93 13.92 -1.47
CA LYS A 152 8.59 14.36 -1.08
C LYS A 152 8.27 15.81 -1.42
N PRO A 153 9.15 16.80 -1.22
CA PRO A 153 8.87 18.19 -1.56
C PRO A 153 8.63 18.43 -3.04
N ARG A 154 9.27 17.63 -3.90
CA ARG A 154 9.20 17.76 -5.36
C ARG A 154 8.08 16.95 -6.00
N THR A 155 7.40 16.05 -5.27
CA THR A 155 6.43 15.09 -5.81
C THR A 155 5.42 15.72 -6.79
N LYS A 156 4.73 16.79 -6.38
CA LYS A 156 3.73 17.42 -7.26
C LYS A 156 4.35 18.05 -8.50
N LYS A 157 5.45 18.76 -8.33
CA LYS A 157 6.14 19.42 -9.43
C LYS A 157 6.66 18.41 -10.45
N ALA A 158 7.24 17.32 -10.01
CA ALA A 158 7.74 16.25 -10.87
C ALA A 158 6.60 15.56 -11.65
N LEU A 159 5.43 15.36 -11.03
CA LEU A 159 4.27 14.83 -11.72
C LEU A 159 3.73 15.80 -12.77
N ASP A 160 3.63 17.10 -12.43
CA ASP A 160 3.18 18.11 -13.36
C ASP A 160 4.15 18.23 -14.58
N GLU A 161 5.47 18.18 -14.33
CA GLU A 161 6.51 18.21 -15.37
C GLU A 161 6.44 16.95 -16.27
N PHE A 162 6.23 15.78 -15.68
CA PHE A 162 6.07 14.54 -16.43
C PHE A 162 4.85 14.60 -17.37
N ILE A 163 3.69 15.00 -16.87
CA ILE A 163 2.48 15.14 -17.67
C ILE A 163 2.70 16.16 -18.81
N ALA A 164 3.27 17.33 -18.50
CA ALA A 164 3.48 18.38 -19.49
C ALA A 164 4.49 18.02 -20.59
N ASN A 165 5.45 17.15 -20.32
CA ASN A 165 6.53 16.80 -21.23
C ASN A 165 6.33 15.45 -21.96
N THR A 166 5.17 14.81 -21.77
CA THR A 166 4.85 13.51 -22.38
C THR A 166 3.55 13.57 -23.18
N HIS A 167 3.11 12.46 -23.71
CA HIS A 167 1.86 12.33 -24.45
C HIS A 167 0.59 12.59 -23.62
N PHE A 168 0.72 12.83 -22.32
CA PHE A 168 -0.39 13.23 -21.45
C PHE A 168 -0.65 14.75 -21.43
N SER A 169 0.15 15.56 -22.15
CA SER A 169 0.08 17.03 -22.10
C SER A 169 -1.26 17.60 -22.53
N ASP A 170 -1.97 16.91 -23.42
CA ASP A 170 -3.27 17.33 -23.93
C ASP A 170 -4.46 16.79 -23.12
N SER A 171 -4.20 15.95 -22.12
CA SER A 171 -5.25 15.33 -21.31
C SER A 171 -5.75 16.27 -20.20
N GLU A 172 -7.06 16.35 -20.02
CA GLU A 172 -7.68 17.14 -18.95
C GLU A 172 -7.57 16.43 -17.59
N GLN A 173 -7.24 17.18 -16.55
CA GLN A 173 -7.23 16.70 -15.18
C GLN A 173 -8.65 16.74 -14.60
N ALA A 174 -9.22 15.59 -14.30
CA ALA A 174 -10.54 15.47 -13.71
C ALA A 174 -10.52 15.42 -12.18
N LEU A 175 -11.58 15.93 -11.59
CA LEU A 175 -11.84 15.67 -10.17
C LEU A 175 -12.32 14.22 -10.02
N PRO A 176 -11.67 13.39 -9.19
CA PRO A 176 -12.10 12.00 -9.01
C PRO A 176 -13.56 11.88 -8.58
N PRO A 177 -14.32 10.85 -8.99
CA PRO A 177 -15.75 10.73 -8.73
C PRO A 177 -16.16 10.76 -7.25
N TRP A 178 -15.23 10.46 -6.35
CA TRP A 178 -15.44 10.46 -4.90
C TRP A 178 -15.09 11.79 -4.24
N LYS A 179 -14.63 12.80 -5.02
CA LYS A 179 -14.29 14.15 -4.54
C LYS A 179 -15.30 15.18 -5.07
N GLU A 180 -15.93 15.90 -4.19
CA GLU A 180 -16.88 16.93 -4.59
C GLU A 180 -16.20 18.26 -4.96
N LYS A 181 -15.01 18.54 -4.41
CA LYS A 181 -14.27 19.80 -4.60
C LYS A 181 -12.81 19.67 -4.21
N GLY A 182 -12.01 20.64 -4.57
CA GLY A 182 -10.60 20.78 -4.20
C GLY A 182 -9.65 20.51 -5.36
N SER A 183 -8.39 20.20 -5.08
CA SER A 183 -7.39 19.85 -6.12
C SER A 183 -7.73 18.51 -6.76
N PRO A 184 -7.61 18.39 -8.10
CA PRO A 184 -7.72 17.09 -8.76
C PRO A 184 -6.62 16.10 -8.32
N ALA A 185 -5.45 16.61 -7.88
CA ALA A 185 -4.39 15.75 -7.37
C ALA A 185 -4.80 15.07 -6.06
N PHE A 186 -4.45 13.81 -5.92
CA PHE A 186 -4.64 13.04 -4.70
C PHE A 186 -3.48 12.05 -4.49
N GLY A 187 -3.24 11.71 -3.23
CA GLY A 187 -2.13 10.83 -2.88
C GLY A 187 -1.92 10.74 -1.38
N GLY A 188 -0.81 10.18 -1.00
CA GLY A 188 -0.46 9.95 0.39
C GLY A 188 0.97 9.47 0.58
N THR A 189 1.28 9.05 1.78
CA THR A 189 2.55 8.40 2.10
C THR A 189 2.37 6.88 2.13
N ILE A 190 3.39 6.17 1.68
CA ILE A 190 3.40 4.71 1.56
C ILE A 190 4.61 4.17 2.33
N PRO A 191 4.45 3.17 3.21
CA PRO A 191 5.58 2.56 3.90
C PRO A 191 6.39 1.69 2.95
N ILE A 192 7.73 1.80 2.99
CA ILE A 192 8.64 1.08 2.09
C ILE A 192 9.70 0.24 2.81
N SER A 193 9.65 0.16 4.12
CA SER A 193 10.63 -0.62 4.89
C SER A 193 10.30 -2.13 4.96
N GLY A 194 9.16 -2.53 4.40
CA GLY A 194 8.63 -3.88 4.59
C GLY A 194 7.95 -4.07 5.94
N PRO A 195 7.57 -5.32 6.26
CA PRO A 195 6.84 -5.65 7.47
C PRO A 195 7.57 -5.21 8.73
N PHE A 196 6.82 -4.72 9.69
CA PHE A 196 7.35 -4.47 11.01
C PHE A 196 7.81 -5.76 11.68
N GLU A 197 8.80 -5.68 12.56
CA GLU A 197 9.33 -6.84 13.28
C GLU A 197 8.24 -7.58 14.06
N ARG A 198 7.34 -6.82 14.69
CA ARG A 198 6.15 -7.36 15.38
C ARG A 198 4.88 -6.82 14.74
N THR A 199 4.03 -7.72 14.25
CA THR A 199 2.74 -7.40 13.63
C THR A 199 1.54 -7.82 14.50
N HIS A 200 1.81 -8.35 15.70
CA HIS A 200 0.80 -8.74 16.69
C HIS A 200 1.32 -8.57 18.12
N TYR A 201 0.42 -8.35 19.04
CA TYR A 201 0.64 -8.19 20.47
C TYR A 201 -0.51 -8.85 21.22
N ASP A 202 -0.49 -8.91 22.56
CA ASP A 202 -1.65 -9.39 23.32
C ASP A 202 -2.89 -8.57 22.94
N GLY A 203 -3.90 -9.24 22.36
CA GLY A 203 -5.16 -8.63 21.94
C GLY A 203 -5.09 -7.63 20.77
N LEU A 204 -3.95 -7.45 20.10
CA LEU A 204 -3.78 -6.50 18.99
C LEU A 204 -3.09 -7.16 17.78
N ILE A 205 -3.66 -6.97 16.59
CA ILE A 205 -3.09 -7.39 15.30
C ILE A 205 -3.02 -6.19 14.37
N LEU A 206 -1.90 -6.01 13.67
CA LEU A 206 -1.70 -4.97 12.65
C LEU A 206 -1.87 -5.59 11.26
N VAL A 207 -2.58 -4.91 10.34
CA VAL A 207 -2.81 -5.38 8.96
C VAL A 207 -2.51 -4.30 7.93
N GLY A 208 -2.29 -4.71 6.69
CA GLY A 208 -1.99 -3.76 5.60
C GLY A 208 -0.81 -2.84 5.91
N ASP A 209 -0.90 -1.59 5.52
CA ASP A 209 0.16 -0.59 5.72
C ASP A 209 0.45 -0.33 7.21
N ALA A 210 -0.53 -0.55 8.10
CA ALA A 210 -0.31 -0.44 9.55
C ALA A 210 0.65 -1.51 10.08
N ALA A 211 0.85 -2.59 9.32
CA ALA A 211 1.86 -3.63 9.57
C ALA A 211 3.09 -3.51 8.64
N GLY A 212 3.12 -2.51 7.77
CA GLY A 212 4.18 -2.35 6.75
C GLY A 212 4.02 -3.29 5.54
N PHE A 213 2.82 -3.80 5.27
CA PHE A 213 2.56 -4.72 4.17
C PHE A 213 2.27 -3.98 2.85
N THR A 214 3.31 -3.48 2.23
CA THR A 214 3.28 -3.02 0.85
C THR A 214 4.14 -3.93 -0.02
N SER A 215 3.87 -3.99 -1.33
CA SER A 215 4.75 -4.71 -2.25
C SER A 215 6.16 -4.10 -2.17
N PRO A 216 7.19 -4.94 -2.01
CA PRO A 216 8.54 -4.41 -1.80
C PRO A 216 9.15 -3.74 -3.04
N LEU A 217 8.60 -3.96 -4.24
CA LEU A 217 9.13 -3.39 -5.48
C LEU A 217 8.33 -2.17 -5.97
N PHE A 218 7.02 -2.31 -6.12
CA PHE A 218 6.13 -1.28 -6.70
C PHE A 218 5.05 -0.78 -5.73
N GLU A 219 5.26 -0.86 -4.45
CA GLU A 219 4.44 -0.29 -3.36
C GLU A 219 2.93 -0.63 -3.41
N GLY A 220 2.49 -1.50 -4.30
CA GLY A 220 1.10 -1.98 -4.34
C GLY A 220 0.75 -2.72 -3.06
N GLY A 221 -0.21 -2.25 -2.27
CA GLY A 221 -0.55 -2.81 -0.96
C GLY A 221 -1.90 -3.50 -0.89
N SER A 222 -2.82 -3.26 -1.83
CA SER A 222 -4.22 -3.68 -1.69
C SER A 222 -4.40 -5.17 -1.49
N HIS A 223 -3.74 -6.02 -2.30
CA HIS A 223 -3.83 -7.47 -2.18
C HIS A 223 -3.21 -8.01 -0.87
N LEU A 224 -2.09 -7.41 -0.42
CA LEU A 224 -1.45 -7.78 0.85
C LEU A 224 -2.31 -7.35 2.04
N ALA A 225 -2.94 -6.18 1.96
CA ALA A 225 -3.86 -5.71 2.98
C ALA A 225 -5.07 -6.64 3.12
N LEU A 226 -5.72 -7.00 2.00
CA LEU A 226 -6.85 -7.93 2.01
C LEU A 226 -6.45 -9.31 2.56
N LYS A 227 -5.32 -9.85 2.11
CA LYS A 227 -4.83 -11.15 2.56
C LYS A 227 -4.46 -11.15 4.05
N SER A 228 -3.79 -10.09 4.51
CA SER A 228 -3.48 -9.94 5.93
C SER A 228 -4.73 -9.81 6.80
N ALA A 229 -5.78 -9.14 6.29
CA ALA A 229 -7.05 -9.02 7.00
C ALA A 229 -7.74 -10.38 7.18
N VAL A 230 -7.72 -11.25 6.15
CA VAL A 230 -8.25 -12.63 6.27
C VAL A 230 -7.48 -13.40 7.33
N PHE A 231 -6.14 -13.40 7.30
CA PHE A 231 -5.33 -14.09 8.31
C PHE A 231 -5.57 -13.55 9.72
N ALA A 232 -5.73 -12.23 9.85
CA ALA A 232 -6.01 -11.60 11.14
C ALA A 232 -7.40 -12.01 11.67
N ALA A 233 -8.42 -12.00 10.80
CA ALA A 233 -9.79 -12.37 11.18
C ALA A 233 -9.86 -13.84 11.63
N ASP A 234 -9.27 -14.77 10.89
CA ASP A 234 -9.23 -16.19 11.24
C ASP A 234 -8.50 -16.44 12.56
N THR A 235 -7.35 -15.78 12.74
CA THR A 235 -6.56 -15.90 13.98
C THR A 235 -7.32 -15.33 15.17
N ALA A 236 -7.95 -14.15 15.00
CA ALA A 236 -8.73 -13.49 16.04
C ALA A 236 -9.96 -14.33 16.45
N ALA A 237 -10.69 -14.87 15.47
CA ALA A 237 -11.87 -15.70 15.74
C ALA A 237 -11.50 -16.95 16.56
N LYS A 238 -10.43 -17.65 16.20
CA LYS A 238 -9.93 -18.80 16.95
C LYS A 238 -9.49 -18.39 18.37
N ALA A 239 -8.69 -17.33 18.50
CA ALA A 239 -8.22 -16.84 19.79
C ALA A 239 -9.36 -16.46 20.74
N ILE A 240 -10.40 -15.81 20.22
CA ILE A 240 -11.61 -15.46 20.98
C ILE A 240 -12.36 -16.72 21.43
N SER A 241 -12.50 -17.72 20.56
CA SER A 241 -13.20 -18.97 20.88
C SER A 241 -12.48 -19.81 21.94
N GLU A 242 -11.15 -19.77 21.94
CA GLU A 242 -10.28 -20.45 22.89
C GLU A 242 -10.11 -19.67 24.20
N GLY A 243 -10.47 -18.39 24.23
CA GLY A 243 -10.28 -17.50 25.40
C GLY A 243 -8.82 -17.10 25.64
N ASP A 244 -7.92 -17.34 24.66
CA ASP A 244 -6.50 -17.00 24.74
C ASP A 244 -6.17 -15.86 23.76
N LEU A 245 -6.02 -14.64 24.28
CA LEU A 245 -5.73 -13.43 23.52
C LEU A 245 -4.25 -13.03 23.57
N THR A 246 -3.39 -13.91 24.08
CA THR A 246 -1.96 -13.62 24.25
C THR A 246 -1.24 -13.49 22.90
N SER A 247 -0.16 -12.73 22.88
CA SER A 247 0.74 -12.60 21.72
C SER A 247 1.26 -13.98 21.26
N LYS A 248 1.47 -14.91 22.21
CA LYS A 248 1.85 -16.29 21.88
C LYS A 248 0.80 -16.96 20.98
N ARG A 249 -0.49 -16.85 21.36
CA ARG A 249 -1.61 -17.41 20.56
C ARG A 249 -1.74 -16.68 19.23
N LEU A 250 -1.67 -15.36 19.23
CA LEU A 250 -1.78 -14.54 18.01
C LEU A 250 -0.57 -14.65 17.09
N SER A 251 0.52 -15.31 17.48
CA SER A 251 1.69 -15.57 16.64
C SER A 251 1.38 -16.43 15.41
N GLU A 252 0.26 -17.16 15.40
CA GLU A 252 -0.24 -17.89 14.21
C GLU A 252 -0.39 -16.94 13.03
N TYR A 253 -0.91 -15.74 13.23
CA TYR A 253 -0.98 -14.69 12.23
C TYR A 253 0.37 -14.42 11.55
N THR A 254 1.43 -14.28 12.34
CA THR A 254 2.77 -14.05 11.79
C THR A 254 3.28 -15.24 10.97
N LYS A 255 2.98 -16.47 11.35
CA LYS A 255 3.35 -17.65 10.58
C LYS A 255 2.64 -17.68 9.23
N LEU A 256 1.34 -17.33 9.20
CA LEU A 256 0.52 -17.31 8.00
C LEU A 256 1.06 -16.31 6.97
N TRP A 257 1.23 -15.04 7.36
CA TRP A 257 1.70 -14.05 6.40
C TRP A 257 3.16 -14.27 5.97
N LYS A 258 4.04 -14.76 6.86
CA LYS A 258 5.43 -15.08 6.48
C LYS A 258 5.54 -16.23 5.48
N ALA A 259 4.58 -17.16 5.47
CA ALA A 259 4.55 -18.26 4.51
C ALA A 259 4.09 -17.82 3.11
N GLU A 260 3.30 -16.75 3.02
CA GLU A 260 2.59 -16.37 1.80
C GLU A 260 3.11 -15.08 1.15
N PHE A 261 3.68 -14.17 1.96
CA PHE A 261 4.10 -12.87 1.47
C PHE A 261 5.50 -12.92 0.83
N PRO A 262 5.82 -11.94 -0.03
CA PRO A 262 7.11 -11.89 -0.71
C PRO A 262 8.30 -11.90 0.26
N PRO A 263 9.47 -12.38 -0.16
CA PRO A 263 10.70 -12.32 0.64
C PRO A 263 11.27 -10.89 0.68
N TYR A 264 10.66 -10.04 1.52
CA TYR A 264 10.89 -8.59 1.58
C TYR A 264 12.36 -8.19 1.60
N GLU A 265 13.15 -8.77 2.52
CA GLU A 265 14.57 -8.40 2.69
C GLU A 265 15.36 -8.55 1.38
N LYS A 266 15.11 -9.63 0.65
CA LYS A 266 15.82 -9.92 -0.59
C LYS A 266 15.42 -8.96 -1.70
N ILE A 267 14.12 -8.66 -1.83
CA ILE A 267 13.59 -7.79 -2.88
C ILE A 267 13.98 -6.33 -2.59
N LEU A 268 13.91 -5.87 -1.34
CA LEU A 268 14.28 -4.52 -0.95
C LEU A 268 15.77 -4.22 -1.22
N LYS A 269 16.65 -5.20 -1.04
CA LYS A 269 18.08 -5.04 -1.42
C LYS A 269 18.23 -4.82 -2.93
N GLY A 270 17.54 -5.63 -3.76
CA GLY A 270 17.54 -5.47 -5.21
C GLY A 270 16.93 -4.13 -5.65
N LYS A 271 15.82 -3.73 -5.03
CA LYS A 271 15.17 -2.45 -5.31
C LYS A 271 16.11 -1.26 -5.09
N THR A 272 16.84 -1.24 -3.97
CA THR A 272 17.79 -0.14 -3.70
C THR A 272 18.81 -0.01 -4.82
N ALA A 273 19.39 -1.12 -5.28
CA ALA A 273 20.35 -1.12 -6.37
C ALA A 273 19.73 -0.65 -7.69
N LEU A 274 18.48 -1.05 -7.98
CA LEU A 274 17.75 -0.63 -9.19
C LEU A 274 17.48 0.87 -9.19
N PHE A 275 16.94 1.40 -8.11
CA PHE A 275 16.51 2.81 -8.04
C PHE A 275 17.65 3.80 -7.72
N ASP A 276 18.88 3.33 -7.54
CA ASP A 276 20.07 4.18 -7.49
C ASP A 276 20.69 4.44 -8.89
N LEU A 277 20.15 3.80 -9.95
CA LEU A 277 20.61 4.00 -11.33
C LEU A 277 20.15 5.35 -11.90
N SER A 278 20.98 5.95 -12.74
CA SER A 278 20.64 7.11 -13.58
C SER A 278 19.76 6.69 -14.77
N ASP A 279 19.19 7.68 -15.49
CA ASP A 279 18.38 7.43 -16.70
C ASP A 279 19.18 6.64 -17.75
N ASP A 280 20.46 6.99 -17.98
CA ASP A 280 21.32 6.30 -18.94
C ASP A 280 21.60 4.85 -18.51
N GLU A 281 21.94 4.62 -17.24
CA GLU A 281 22.18 3.28 -16.70
C GLU A 281 20.90 2.43 -16.72
N MET A 282 19.73 3.06 -16.45
CA MET A 282 18.44 2.39 -16.51
C MET A 282 18.12 1.94 -17.95
N SER A 283 18.40 2.78 -18.93
CA SER A 283 18.23 2.44 -20.37
C SER A 283 19.16 1.30 -20.78
N VAL A 284 20.43 1.33 -20.34
CA VAL A 284 21.34 0.19 -20.58
C VAL A 284 20.82 -1.08 -19.94
N MET A 285 20.33 -1.00 -18.70
CA MET A 285 19.76 -2.15 -17.99
C MET A 285 18.55 -2.76 -18.75
N ALA A 286 17.72 -1.93 -19.39
CA ALA A 286 16.60 -2.39 -20.21
C ALA A 286 17.01 -3.45 -21.25
N THR A 287 18.22 -3.35 -21.79
CA THR A 287 18.75 -4.31 -22.77
C THR A 287 18.98 -5.72 -22.21
N CYS A 288 19.00 -5.84 -20.87
CA CYS A 288 19.17 -7.13 -20.19
C CYS A 288 17.86 -7.93 -20.07
N PHE A 289 16.72 -7.29 -20.35
CA PHE A 289 15.41 -7.93 -20.30
C PHE A 289 14.94 -8.35 -21.70
N PRO A 290 14.25 -9.50 -21.84
CA PRO A 290 13.54 -9.81 -23.07
C PRO A 290 12.37 -8.83 -23.27
N ASP A 291 11.85 -8.73 -24.48
CA ASP A 291 10.71 -7.85 -24.78
C ASP A 291 9.44 -8.30 -24.01
N GLU A 292 9.27 -9.62 -23.89
CA GLU A 292 8.21 -10.21 -23.06
C GLU A 292 8.82 -10.89 -21.83
N MET A 293 8.64 -10.24 -20.65
CA MET A 293 9.25 -10.70 -19.40
C MET A 293 8.63 -11.99 -18.83
N SER A 294 7.42 -12.34 -19.23
CA SER A 294 6.80 -13.61 -18.85
C SER A 294 7.56 -14.82 -19.41
N GLU A 295 8.28 -14.65 -20.52
CA GLU A 295 9.12 -15.69 -21.15
C GLU A 295 10.43 -15.93 -20.41
N MET A 296 10.76 -15.09 -19.42
CA MET A 296 11.97 -15.29 -18.62
C MET A 296 11.87 -16.58 -17.80
N GLY A 297 12.67 -17.56 -18.18
CA GLY A 297 12.86 -18.78 -17.37
C GLY A 297 13.47 -18.47 -16.00
N VAL A 298 13.41 -19.46 -15.11
CA VAL A 298 13.96 -19.37 -13.73
C VAL A 298 15.40 -18.87 -13.72
N THR A 299 16.21 -19.27 -14.71
CA THR A 299 17.62 -18.86 -14.86
C THR A 299 17.73 -17.38 -15.23
N GLY A 300 16.86 -16.87 -16.11
CA GLY A 300 16.81 -15.45 -16.48
C GLY A 300 16.42 -14.58 -15.28
N LYS A 301 15.37 -14.96 -14.56
CA LYS A 301 14.92 -14.28 -13.33
C LYS A 301 16.01 -14.24 -12.25
N LEU A 302 16.80 -15.33 -12.12
CA LEU A 302 17.95 -15.40 -11.23
C LEU A 302 19.10 -14.50 -11.70
N MET A 303 19.38 -14.46 -13.00
CA MET A 303 20.46 -13.64 -13.58
C MET A 303 20.18 -12.15 -13.44
N VAL A 304 18.94 -11.72 -13.62
CA VAL A 304 18.55 -10.32 -13.37
C VAL A 304 18.65 -10.00 -11.89
N GLY A 305 18.15 -10.87 -11.00
CA GLY A 305 18.28 -10.69 -9.56
C GLY A 305 19.70 -10.79 -8.99
N LEU A 306 20.67 -11.32 -9.76
CA LEU A 306 22.09 -11.34 -9.39
C LEU A 306 22.89 -10.16 -9.99
N ARG A 307 22.32 -9.45 -10.97
CA ARG A 307 22.91 -8.26 -11.58
C ARG A 307 22.34 -6.95 -11.01
N LEU A 308 21.23 -7.02 -10.29
CA LEU A 308 20.63 -6.00 -9.45
C LEU A 308 21.04 -6.25 -7.98
#